data_f54369725ee81e3bbc95ff18a71c5c6e
#
_entry.id   f54369725ee81e3bbc95ff18a71c5c6e
#
_cell.length_a   1.000
_cell.length_b   1.000
_cell.length_c   1.000
_cell.angle_alpha   90.00
_cell.angle_beta   90.00
_cell.angle_gamma   90.00
#
_symmetry.space_group_name_H-M   'P 1'
#
loop_
_entity.id
_entity.type
_entity.pdbx_description
1 polymer ?
#
loop_
_entity_poly.entity_id
_entity_poly.type
_entity_poly.pdbx_seq_one_letter_code
_entity_poly.pdbx_strand_id
1 'polypeptide(L)'
;MQKFEIQKMDYEHIDDILQIEELCYGAHHWSKDSFVAELNNKISSYYCVIDENNKCIGYMGIWKIVNEAHITNLSVHPNYQHKGLAHRLLLTSIKECYREIIKFITLEVRASNERAIKLYEKFGFKSLGLRKKYYQDNNEDALIMWSENIFDKKYKELYDKIEAELDGEKIL
;
A
#
# COMPACT_ATOMS: atom_id res chain seq x y z
N MET A 1 21.78 9.14 8.39
CA MET A 1 20.86 8.23 7.69
C MET A 1 19.46 8.47 8.23
N GLN A 2 18.48 8.83 7.39
CA GLN A 2 17.10 9.05 7.85
C GLN A 2 16.52 7.75 8.41
N LYS A 3 16.02 7.79 9.64
CA LYS A 3 15.40 6.64 10.30
C LYS A 3 13.91 6.65 9.99
N PHE A 4 13.37 5.54 9.49
CA PHE A 4 11.94 5.36 9.23
C PHE A 4 11.45 4.16 10.03
N GLU A 5 10.26 4.29 10.58
CA GLU A 5 9.59 3.22 11.29
C GLU A 5 8.21 2.98 10.69
N ILE A 6 7.82 1.72 10.55
CA ILE A 6 6.46 1.35 10.13
C ILE A 6 5.69 0.88 11.36
N GLN A 7 4.55 1.50 11.58
CA GLN A 7 3.66 1.17 12.69
C GLN A 7 2.20 1.15 12.25
N LYS A 8 1.32 0.63 13.10
CA LYS A 8 -0.12 0.72 12.86
C LYS A 8 -0.55 2.19 12.88
N MET A 9 -1.43 2.54 11.94
CA MET A 9 -2.03 3.86 11.86
C MET A 9 -3.00 4.07 13.04
N ASP A 10 -2.96 5.28 13.60
CA ASP A 10 -3.89 5.76 14.62
C ASP A 10 -4.45 7.13 14.22
N TYR A 11 -5.42 7.63 14.96
CA TYR A 11 -6.09 8.92 14.74
C TYR A 11 -5.11 10.10 14.69
N GLU A 12 -4.04 10.06 15.47
CA GLU A 12 -3.01 11.10 15.48
C GLU A 12 -2.29 11.29 14.14
N HIS A 13 -2.28 10.26 13.28
CA HIS A 13 -1.61 10.30 11.97
C HIS A 13 -2.50 10.90 10.86
N ILE A 14 -3.81 11.06 11.10
CA ILE A 14 -4.77 11.43 10.04
C ILE A 14 -4.44 12.79 9.42
N ASP A 15 -4.07 13.78 10.21
CA ASP A 15 -3.79 15.13 9.69
C ASP A 15 -2.57 15.14 8.76
N ASP A 16 -1.52 14.36 9.05
CA ASP A 16 -0.39 14.16 8.14
C ASP A 16 -0.80 13.42 6.86
N ILE A 17 -1.63 12.39 7.01
CA ILE A 17 -2.13 11.60 5.87
C ILE A 17 -2.97 12.47 4.93
N LEU A 18 -3.80 13.36 5.46
CA LEU A 18 -4.57 14.30 4.63
C LEU A 18 -3.66 15.22 3.81
N GLN A 19 -2.51 15.64 4.34
CA GLN A 19 -1.51 16.39 3.57
C GLN A 19 -0.92 15.53 2.44
N ILE A 20 -0.63 14.25 2.69
CA ILE A 20 -0.17 13.32 1.65
C ILE A 20 -1.24 13.14 0.57
N GLU A 21 -2.49 12.95 0.98
CA GLU A 21 -3.64 12.80 0.09
C GLU A 21 -3.80 14.02 -0.83
N GLU A 22 -3.78 15.22 -0.26
CA GLU A 22 -3.89 16.46 -1.02
C GLU A 22 -2.75 16.61 -2.04
N LEU A 23 -1.52 16.31 -1.63
CA LEU A 23 -0.34 16.38 -2.51
C LEU A 23 -0.35 15.33 -3.62
N CYS A 24 -0.90 14.14 -3.37
CA CYS A 24 -0.90 13.02 -4.32
C CYS A 24 -2.13 13.02 -5.23
N TYR A 25 -3.30 13.44 -4.73
CA TYR A 25 -4.59 13.29 -5.42
C TYR A 25 -5.38 14.59 -5.60
N GLY A 26 -4.91 15.71 -5.06
CA GLY A 26 -5.58 17.01 -5.18
C GLY A 26 -7.01 17.00 -4.67
N ALA A 27 -7.96 17.49 -5.47
CA ALA A 27 -9.37 17.57 -5.10
C ALA A 27 -10.08 16.21 -4.93
N HIS A 28 -9.47 15.12 -5.37
CA HIS A 28 -10.03 13.77 -5.32
C HIS A 28 -9.47 12.91 -4.16
N HIS A 29 -8.88 13.58 -3.17
CA HIS A 29 -8.36 12.91 -1.98
C HIS A 29 -9.48 12.40 -1.06
N TRP A 30 -9.15 11.41 -0.24
CA TRP A 30 -10.03 10.93 0.81
C TRP A 30 -10.20 11.99 1.91
N SER A 31 -11.40 12.04 2.50
CA SER A 31 -11.71 12.94 3.61
C SER A 31 -11.22 12.39 4.95
N LYS A 32 -11.15 13.26 5.95
CA LYS A 32 -10.89 12.86 7.34
C LYS A 32 -11.88 11.80 7.83
N ASP A 33 -13.17 11.98 7.52
CA ASP A 33 -14.22 11.05 7.94
C ASP A 33 -14.04 9.66 7.30
N SER A 34 -13.53 9.60 6.07
CA SER A 34 -13.20 8.33 5.41
C SER A 34 -12.13 7.56 6.18
N PHE A 35 -11.06 8.22 6.61
CA PHE A 35 -9.99 7.59 7.40
C PHE A 35 -10.47 7.20 8.81
N VAL A 36 -11.28 8.03 9.46
CA VAL A 36 -11.90 7.70 10.75
C VAL A 36 -12.79 6.46 10.61
N ALA A 37 -13.59 6.38 9.54
CA ALA A 37 -14.42 5.21 9.26
C ALA A 37 -13.57 3.94 9.09
N GLU A 38 -12.45 4.03 8.36
CA GLU A 38 -11.54 2.90 8.15
C GLU A 38 -10.86 2.45 9.46
N LEU A 39 -10.44 3.36 10.32
CA LEU A 39 -9.87 2.99 11.62
C LEU A 39 -10.88 2.29 12.55
N ASN A 40 -12.16 2.54 12.36
CA ASN A 40 -13.26 1.87 13.09
C ASN A 40 -13.77 0.60 12.37
N ASN A 41 -13.31 0.33 11.15
CA ASN A 41 -13.75 -0.80 10.36
C ASN A 41 -12.98 -2.06 10.76
N LYS A 42 -13.68 -3.08 11.25
CA LYS A 42 -13.07 -4.33 11.76
C LYS A 42 -12.32 -5.14 10.70
N ILE A 43 -12.64 -4.97 9.43
CA ILE A 43 -11.94 -5.67 8.34
C ILE A 43 -10.72 -4.90 7.84
N SER A 44 -10.57 -3.64 8.23
CA SER A 44 -9.46 -2.78 7.81
C SER A 44 -8.22 -2.97 8.67
N SER A 45 -7.05 -2.89 8.02
CA SER A 45 -5.75 -2.68 8.67
C SER A 45 -5.00 -1.59 7.94
N TYR A 46 -4.58 -0.58 8.67
CA TYR A 46 -3.81 0.55 8.15
C TYR A 46 -2.45 0.63 8.82
N TYR A 47 -1.42 0.94 8.03
CA TYR A 47 -0.04 1.16 8.46
C TYR A 47 0.45 2.50 7.96
N CYS A 48 1.35 3.12 8.72
CA CYS A 48 2.02 4.34 8.35
C CYS A 48 3.53 4.23 8.53
N VAL A 49 4.25 5.00 7.73
CA VAL A 49 5.69 5.23 7.88
C VAL A 49 5.88 6.52 8.64
N ILE A 50 6.61 6.46 9.73
CA ILE A 50 6.94 7.60 10.59
C ILE A 50 8.40 7.96 10.40
N ASP A 51 8.69 9.24 10.25
CA ASP A 51 10.06 9.77 10.19
C ASP A 51 10.63 10.07 11.60
N GLU A 52 11.86 10.51 11.64
CA GLU A 52 12.58 10.86 12.89
C GLU A 52 11.95 12.03 13.69
N ASN A 53 11.06 12.82 13.05
CA ASN A 53 10.30 13.89 13.67
C ASN A 53 8.91 13.45 14.12
N ASN A 54 8.65 12.17 14.13
CA ASN A 54 7.34 11.57 14.44
C ASN A 54 6.22 11.99 13.47
N LYS A 55 6.57 12.31 12.22
CA LYS A 55 5.63 12.70 11.18
C LYS A 55 5.29 11.50 10.28
N CYS A 56 4.01 11.33 9.97
CA CYS A 56 3.59 10.33 8.98
C CYS A 56 3.92 10.81 7.56
N ILE A 57 4.74 10.04 6.86
CA ILE A 57 5.25 10.35 5.51
C ILE A 57 4.81 9.36 4.43
N GLY A 58 4.05 8.37 4.80
CA GLY A 58 3.46 7.38 3.89
C GLY A 58 2.51 6.46 4.64
N TYR A 59 1.55 5.90 3.94
CA TYR A 59 0.56 5.02 4.55
C TYR A 59 0.04 3.99 3.55
N MET A 60 -0.54 2.93 4.08
CA MET A 60 -1.19 1.86 3.32
C MET A 60 -2.37 1.29 4.10
N GLY A 61 -3.45 0.97 3.39
CA GLY A 61 -4.62 0.31 3.93
C GLY A 61 -4.97 -0.97 3.18
N ILE A 62 -5.46 -1.95 3.90
CA ILE A 62 -6.03 -3.18 3.36
C ILE A 62 -7.35 -3.51 4.04
N TRP A 63 -8.28 -4.09 3.29
CA TRP A 63 -9.43 -4.82 3.83
C TRP A 63 -9.12 -6.31 3.83
N LYS A 64 -9.52 -6.99 4.90
CA LYS A 64 -9.31 -8.44 5.07
C LYS A 64 -10.67 -9.14 5.07
N ILE A 65 -10.91 -9.97 4.06
CA ILE A 65 -12.19 -10.64 3.83
C ILE A 65 -11.93 -12.12 3.63
N VAL A 66 -12.19 -12.90 4.66
CA VAL A 66 -11.96 -14.36 4.70
C VAL A 66 -10.50 -14.69 4.38
N ASN A 67 -10.20 -15.19 3.18
CA ASN A 67 -8.84 -15.54 2.72
C ASN A 67 -8.28 -14.59 1.67
N GLU A 68 -8.90 -13.42 1.51
CA GLU A 68 -8.51 -12.39 0.56
C GLU A 68 -8.21 -11.07 1.28
N ALA A 69 -7.24 -10.32 0.78
CA ALA A 69 -7.00 -8.94 1.15
C ALA A 69 -7.19 -8.02 -0.06
N HIS A 70 -7.79 -6.87 0.16
CA HIS A 70 -7.93 -5.83 -0.85
C HIS A 70 -7.12 -4.60 -0.44
N ILE A 71 -6.13 -4.23 -1.22
CA ILE A 71 -5.38 -2.98 -1.01
C ILE A 71 -6.29 -1.82 -1.37
N THR A 72 -6.62 -0.98 -0.38
CA THR A 72 -7.49 0.18 -0.56
C THR A 72 -6.72 1.45 -0.89
N ASN A 73 -5.55 1.62 -0.26
CA ASN A 73 -4.70 2.80 -0.41
C ASN A 73 -3.23 2.41 -0.27
N LEU A 74 -2.38 3.11 -1.00
CA LEU A 74 -0.93 3.11 -0.81
C LEU A 74 -0.37 4.43 -1.34
N SER A 75 0.16 5.26 -0.45
CA SER A 75 0.72 6.56 -0.81
C SER A 75 1.94 6.90 0.02
N VAL A 76 2.89 7.60 -0.60
CA VAL A 76 4.08 8.14 0.03
C VAL A 76 4.20 9.61 -0.33
N HIS A 77 4.44 10.44 0.67
CA HIS A 77 4.65 11.87 0.50
C HIS A 77 5.70 12.14 -0.60
N PRO A 78 5.46 13.06 -1.55
CA PRO A 78 6.32 13.27 -2.72
C PRO A 78 7.81 13.43 -2.40
N ASN A 79 8.16 14.15 -1.33
CA ASN A 79 9.55 14.38 -0.92
C ASN A 79 10.25 13.13 -0.35
N TYR A 80 9.50 12.07 -0.06
CA TYR A 80 10.03 10.82 0.51
C TYR A 80 9.89 9.63 -0.44
N GLN A 81 9.43 9.88 -1.66
CA GLN A 81 9.37 8.85 -2.70
C GLN A 81 10.78 8.41 -3.13
N HIS A 82 10.86 7.29 -3.86
CA HIS A 82 12.13 6.67 -4.33
C HIS A 82 13.09 6.20 -3.23
N LYS A 83 12.60 6.05 -1.98
CA LYS A 83 13.36 5.54 -0.83
C LYS A 83 12.91 4.13 -0.39
N GLY A 84 12.24 3.39 -1.26
CA GLY A 84 11.74 2.06 -0.95
C GLY A 84 10.56 1.99 0.03
N LEU A 85 9.98 3.13 0.46
CA LEU A 85 8.95 3.15 1.51
C LEU A 85 7.65 2.44 1.08
N ALA A 86 7.22 2.61 -0.17
CA ALA A 86 6.05 1.89 -0.70
C ALA A 86 6.28 0.36 -0.72
N HIS A 87 7.49 -0.09 -1.06
CA HIS A 87 7.86 -1.50 -0.99
C HIS A 87 7.78 -2.04 0.44
N ARG A 88 8.28 -1.27 1.41
CA ARG A 88 8.25 -1.67 2.84
C ARG A 88 6.84 -1.72 3.39
N LEU A 89 5.98 -0.77 3.03
CA LEU A 89 4.56 -0.79 3.40
C LEU A 89 3.85 -2.03 2.83
N LEU A 90 4.06 -2.30 1.53
CA LEU A 90 3.45 -3.46 0.87
C LEU A 90 3.94 -4.77 1.50
N LEU A 91 5.25 -4.89 1.78
CA LEU A 91 5.81 -6.06 2.46
C LEU A 91 5.23 -6.25 3.87
N THR A 92 5.02 -5.16 4.61
CA THR A 92 4.39 -5.19 5.93
C THR A 92 2.96 -5.74 5.86
N SER A 93 2.18 -5.30 4.87
CA SER A 93 0.82 -5.80 4.64
C SER A 93 0.80 -7.27 4.22
N ILE A 94 1.77 -7.72 3.42
CA ILE A 94 1.92 -9.13 3.05
C ILE A 94 2.25 -9.98 4.28
N LYS A 95 3.12 -9.49 5.17
CA LYS A 95 3.42 -10.17 6.45
C LYS A 95 2.20 -10.27 7.36
N GLU A 96 1.34 -9.26 7.36
CA GLU A 96 0.03 -9.34 8.03
C GLU A 96 -0.84 -10.45 7.42
N CYS A 97 -0.91 -10.52 6.09
CA CYS A 97 -1.65 -11.57 5.38
C CYS A 97 -1.15 -12.97 5.75
N TYR A 98 0.16 -13.18 5.90
CA TYR A 98 0.69 -14.45 6.37
C TYR A 98 0.24 -14.80 7.78
N ARG A 99 0.27 -13.83 8.71
CA ARG A 99 -0.17 -14.04 10.11
C ARG A 99 -1.64 -14.41 10.21
N GLU A 100 -2.47 -13.86 9.33
CA GLU A 100 -3.92 -14.09 9.31
C GLU A 100 -4.36 -15.16 8.30
N ILE A 101 -3.42 -15.90 7.69
CA ILE A 101 -3.67 -16.99 6.73
C ILE A 101 -4.49 -16.50 5.50
N ILE A 102 -4.30 -15.26 5.10
CA ILE A 102 -4.86 -14.68 3.89
C ILE A 102 -4.00 -15.11 2.70
N LYS A 103 -4.61 -15.71 1.69
CA LYS A 103 -3.91 -16.36 0.58
C LYS A 103 -3.75 -15.48 -0.65
N PHE A 104 -4.71 -14.60 -0.90
CA PHE A 104 -4.81 -13.82 -2.13
C PHE A 104 -4.91 -12.33 -1.81
N ILE A 105 -4.25 -11.51 -2.63
CA ILE A 105 -4.28 -10.06 -2.47
C ILE A 105 -4.68 -9.45 -3.82
N THR A 106 -5.61 -8.50 -3.78
CA THR A 106 -6.12 -7.80 -4.97
C THR A 106 -6.10 -6.31 -4.78
N LEU A 107 -6.14 -5.58 -5.88
CA LEU A 107 -6.22 -4.12 -5.92
C LEU A 107 -6.78 -3.64 -7.25
N GLU A 108 -7.26 -2.41 -7.26
CA GLU A 108 -7.46 -1.60 -8.47
C GLU A 108 -6.42 -0.49 -8.53
N VAL A 109 -5.86 -0.29 -9.72
CA VAL A 109 -4.88 0.77 -9.98
C VAL A 109 -5.21 1.47 -11.29
N ARG A 110 -5.03 2.81 -11.34
CA ARG A 110 -5.22 3.57 -12.57
C ARG A 110 -4.35 2.99 -13.70
N ALA A 111 -4.94 2.80 -14.87
CA ALA A 111 -4.23 2.24 -16.03
C ALA A 111 -3.01 3.09 -16.42
N SER A 112 -3.03 4.39 -16.18
CA SER A 112 -1.91 5.32 -16.42
C SER A 112 -0.83 5.31 -15.33
N ASN A 113 -1.09 4.71 -14.16
CA ASN A 113 -0.14 4.72 -13.05
C ASN A 113 0.91 3.61 -13.21
N GLU A 114 1.76 3.75 -14.23
CA GLU A 114 2.82 2.78 -14.56
C GLU A 114 3.74 2.49 -13.38
N ARG A 115 3.99 3.48 -12.55
CA ARG A 115 4.87 3.34 -11.39
C ARG A 115 4.29 2.39 -10.33
N ALA A 116 3.01 2.55 -10.00
CA ALA A 116 2.33 1.66 -9.08
C ALA A 116 2.19 0.25 -9.68
N ILE A 117 1.86 0.16 -10.96
CA ILE A 117 1.78 -1.13 -11.68
C ILE A 117 3.10 -1.89 -11.58
N LYS A 118 4.24 -1.24 -11.86
CA LYS A 118 5.57 -1.85 -11.75
C LYS A 118 5.90 -2.28 -10.32
N LEU A 119 5.48 -1.50 -9.31
CA LEU A 119 5.62 -1.90 -7.90
C LEU A 119 4.89 -3.21 -7.64
N TYR A 120 3.62 -3.31 -8.03
CA TYR A 120 2.84 -4.52 -7.80
C TYR A 120 3.35 -5.71 -8.62
N GLU A 121 3.76 -5.51 -9.88
CA GLU A 121 4.39 -6.55 -10.71
C GLU A 121 5.67 -7.09 -10.06
N LYS A 122 6.51 -6.24 -9.46
CA LYS A 122 7.71 -6.66 -8.71
C LYS A 122 7.35 -7.60 -7.55
N PHE A 123 6.19 -7.44 -6.95
CA PHE A 123 5.67 -8.31 -5.89
C PHE A 123 4.89 -9.52 -6.42
N GLY A 124 4.92 -9.77 -7.72
CA GLY A 124 4.29 -10.93 -8.35
C GLY A 124 2.79 -10.79 -8.64
N PHE A 125 2.24 -9.58 -8.53
CA PHE A 125 0.85 -9.32 -8.94
C PHE A 125 0.74 -9.34 -10.46
N LYS A 126 -0.40 -9.81 -10.95
CA LYS A 126 -0.73 -9.88 -12.37
C LYS A 126 -2.01 -9.14 -12.66
N SER A 127 -2.08 -8.45 -13.80
CA SER A 127 -3.32 -7.85 -14.28
C SER A 127 -4.24 -8.95 -14.80
N LEU A 128 -5.42 -9.09 -14.22
CA LEU A 128 -6.42 -10.08 -14.59
C LEU A 128 -7.69 -9.48 -15.17
N GLY A 129 -7.81 -8.16 -15.20
CA GLY A 129 -9.00 -7.51 -15.70
C GLY A 129 -8.88 -6.00 -15.77
N LEU A 130 -9.91 -5.40 -16.35
CA LEU A 130 -10.05 -3.97 -16.52
C LEU A 130 -11.45 -3.55 -16.10
N ARG A 131 -11.55 -2.55 -15.22
CA ARG A 131 -12.80 -1.85 -14.93
C ARG A 131 -12.84 -0.56 -15.73
N LYS A 132 -13.65 -0.54 -16.77
CA LYS A 132 -13.80 0.64 -17.64
C LYS A 132 -14.44 1.80 -16.89
N LYS A 133 -13.88 3.01 -17.08
CA LYS A 133 -14.38 4.26 -16.51
C LYS A 133 -14.60 4.21 -14.99
N TYR A 134 -13.69 3.53 -14.30
CA TYR A 134 -13.80 3.29 -12.85
C TYR A 134 -13.61 4.57 -12.04
N TYR A 135 -12.63 5.40 -12.43
CA TYR A 135 -12.33 6.66 -11.76
C TYR A 135 -13.22 7.78 -12.29
N GLN A 136 -14.09 8.32 -11.44
CA GLN A 136 -15.11 9.29 -11.85
C GLN A 136 -14.57 10.68 -12.18
N ASP A 137 -13.36 11.00 -11.70
CA ASP A 137 -12.72 12.30 -11.94
C ASP A 137 -12.38 12.54 -13.42
N ASN A 138 -11.90 11.52 -14.13
CA ASN A 138 -11.49 11.61 -15.53
C ASN A 138 -11.95 10.45 -16.40
N ASN A 139 -12.84 9.60 -15.90
CA ASN A 139 -13.32 8.37 -16.57
C ASN A 139 -12.19 7.39 -16.95
N GLU A 140 -11.08 7.42 -16.23
CA GLU A 140 -9.96 6.52 -16.46
C GLU A 140 -10.32 5.09 -16.06
N ASP A 141 -9.77 4.12 -16.80
CA ASP A 141 -9.91 2.71 -16.49
C ASP A 141 -9.01 2.32 -15.30
N ALA A 142 -9.45 1.33 -14.55
CA ALA A 142 -8.64 0.67 -13.53
C ALA A 142 -8.21 -0.72 -14.01
N LEU A 143 -6.92 -1.04 -13.83
CA LEU A 143 -6.45 -2.42 -13.88
C LEU A 143 -6.81 -3.11 -12.57
N ILE A 144 -7.35 -4.32 -12.67
CA ILE A 144 -7.55 -5.21 -11.53
C ILE A 144 -6.34 -6.13 -11.48
N MET A 145 -5.57 -6.04 -10.39
CA MET A 145 -4.39 -6.86 -10.18
C MET A 145 -4.61 -7.84 -9.04
N TRP A 146 -4.09 -9.05 -9.19
CA TRP A 146 -4.17 -10.13 -8.21
C TRP A 146 -2.81 -10.77 -7.98
N SER A 147 -2.53 -11.12 -6.73
CA SER A 147 -1.51 -12.12 -6.42
C SER A 147 -2.04 -13.52 -6.75
N GLU A 148 -1.17 -14.48 -7.00
CA GLU A 148 -1.48 -15.88 -6.82
C GLU A 148 -1.47 -16.22 -5.31
N ASN A 149 -1.54 -17.50 -4.93
CA ASN A 149 -1.46 -17.88 -3.54
C ASN A 149 -0.08 -17.49 -2.95
N ILE A 150 -0.06 -16.50 -2.07
CA ILE A 150 1.19 -16.00 -1.48
C ILE A 150 1.91 -17.04 -0.59
N PHE A 151 1.24 -18.15 -0.21
CA PHE A 151 1.85 -19.25 0.53
C PHE A 151 2.66 -20.21 -0.35
N ASP A 152 2.57 -20.09 -1.69
CA ASP A 152 3.41 -20.87 -2.58
C ASP A 152 4.89 -20.48 -2.38
N LYS A 153 5.77 -21.49 -2.43
CA LYS A 153 7.20 -21.35 -2.15
C LYS A 153 7.84 -20.19 -2.94
N LYS A 154 7.51 -20.09 -4.24
CA LYS A 154 8.04 -19.05 -5.12
C LYS A 154 7.78 -17.61 -4.61
N TYR A 155 6.62 -17.36 -3.96
CA TYR A 155 6.28 -16.06 -3.41
C TYR A 155 7.01 -15.78 -2.10
N LYS A 156 7.16 -16.78 -1.24
CA LYS A 156 7.98 -16.65 -0.02
C LYS A 156 9.42 -16.27 -0.38
N GLU A 157 10.01 -16.97 -1.33
CA GLU A 157 11.36 -16.68 -1.82
C GLU A 157 11.48 -15.28 -2.46
N LEU A 158 10.44 -14.87 -3.21
CA LEU A 158 10.38 -13.52 -3.79
C LEU A 158 10.34 -12.44 -2.71
N TYR A 159 9.50 -12.60 -1.68
CA TYR A 159 9.36 -11.61 -0.62
C TYR A 159 10.58 -11.53 0.29
N ASP A 160 11.20 -12.68 0.59
CA ASP A 160 12.47 -12.74 1.32
C ASP A 160 13.59 -12.00 0.56
N LYS A 161 13.64 -12.18 -0.77
CA LYS A 161 14.58 -11.46 -1.63
C LYS A 161 14.32 -9.95 -1.62
N ILE A 162 13.08 -9.52 -1.78
CA ILE A 162 12.71 -8.09 -1.73
C ILE A 162 13.09 -7.48 -0.37
N GLU A 163 12.84 -8.19 0.73
CA GLU A 163 13.21 -7.73 2.06
C GLU A 163 14.72 -7.57 2.20
N ALA A 164 15.49 -8.54 1.73
CA ALA A 164 16.94 -8.48 1.77
C ALA A 164 17.51 -7.31 0.92
N GLU A 165 16.93 -7.04 -0.26
CA GLU A 165 17.28 -5.88 -1.09
C GLU A 165 17.02 -4.57 -0.33
N LEU A 166 15.84 -4.41 0.28
CA LEU A 166 15.48 -3.21 1.04
C LEU A 166 16.35 -3.01 2.28
N ASP A 167 16.81 -4.09 2.91
CA ASP A 167 17.70 -4.02 4.07
C ASP A 167 19.15 -3.77 3.66
N GLY A 168 19.56 -4.24 2.48
CA GLY A 168 20.86 -3.95 1.89
C GLY A 168 21.03 -2.49 1.47
N GLU A 169 19.97 -1.83 1.01
CA GLU A 169 19.98 -0.39 0.70
C GLU A 169 20.21 0.52 1.91
N LYS A 170 20.13 -0.02 3.14
CA LYS A 170 20.47 0.70 4.38
C LYS A 170 21.99 0.82 4.62
N ILE A 171 22.82 0.15 3.83
CA ILE A 171 24.27 0.02 4.05
C ILE A 171 25.09 1.00 3.16
N LEU A 172 24.45 1.72 2.27
CA LEU A 172 25.07 2.76 1.44
C LEU A 172 24.54 4.14 1.85
#